data_e7858ccbc5566f62b4eb013a087df630
#
_entry.id   e7858ccbc5566f62b4eb013a087df630
#
_cell.length_a   1.000
_cell.length_b   1.000
_cell.length_c   1.000
_cell.angle_alpha   90.00
_cell.angle_beta   90.00
_cell.angle_gamma   90.00
#
_symmetry.space_group_name_H-M   'P 1'
#
loop_
_entity.id
_entity.type
_entity.pdbx_description
1 polymer ?
#
loop_
_entity_poly.entity_id
_entity_poly.type
_entity_poly.pdbx_seq_one_letter_code
_entity_poly.pdbx_strand_id
1 'polypeptide(L)'
;MLFRSLRTVKVFWGLSAKLAYARHFPAIDWLTSYSLYLDRLEPWFNKEVDPDWTAMVQKVMNMLQEESELEEIVRLVGIDALSYKDRLTLEATRSIREDYLHQNAFHEVDTYTSPAKQAMLLRLIIGYYEKSLDALSKDASFNKLAALPVREDIGRFKYTEEDKCAERYEEITAKLNAEIRELTEGGEA
;
A
#
# COMPACT_ATOMS: atom_id res chain seq x y z
N MET A 1 -0.84 30.87 18.36
CA MET A 1 -1.38 31.32 17.05
C MET A 1 -1.66 30.16 16.08
N LEU A 2 -0.90 29.07 16.08
CA LEU A 2 -1.09 27.93 15.16
C LEU A 2 -2.50 27.28 15.23
N PHE A 3 -3.05 27.09 16.43
CA PHE A 3 -4.35 26.43 16.62
C PHE A 3 -5.56 27.14 16.01
N ARG A 4 -5.52 28.47 15.79
CA ARG A 4 -6.61 29.21 15.15
C ARG A 4 -6.61 29.04 13.62
N SER A 5 -5.44 28.93 13.02
CA SER A 5 -5.28 28.77 11.57
C SER A 5 -5.73 27.38 11.10
N LEU A 6 -5.43 26.31 11.86
CA LEU A 6 -5.80 24.93 11.53
C LEU A 6 -7.32 24.70 11.50
N ARG A 7 -8.12 25.49 12.25
CA ARG A 7 -9.59 25.42 12.19
C ARG A 7 -10.17 25.94 10.88
N THR A 8 -9.44 26.79 10.16
CA THR A 8 -9.89 27.40 8.90
C THR A 8 -9.40 26.62 7.69
N VAL A 9 -8.27 25.89 7.83
CA VAL A 9 -7.66 25.12 6.75
C VAL A 9 -8.36 23.78 6.62
N LYS A 10 -8.88 23.50 5.42
CA LYS A 10 -9.61 22.27 5.12
C LYS A 10 -8.70 21.13 4.65
N VAL A 11 -7.52 21.45 4.13
CA VAL A 11 -6.51 20.49 3.69
C VAL A 11 -5.18 20.92 4.25
N PHE A 12 -4.45 19.99 4.83
CA PHE A 12 -3.11 20.20 5.35
C PHE A 12 -2.17 19.11 4.85
N TRP A 13 -1.04 19.50 4.29
CA TRP A 13 0.04 18.60 3.90
C TRP A 13 1.25 18.82 4.80
N GLY A 14 1.53 17.85 5.64
CA GLY A 14 2.76 17.84 6.44
C GLY A 14 3.95 17.43 5.58
N LEU A 15 5.02 18.24 5.56
CA LEU A 15 6.25 17.88 4.86
C LEU A 15 7.19 17.15 5.82
N SER A 16 7.75 16.04 5.36
CA SER A 16 8.69 15.21 6.12
C SER A 16 10.12 15.39 5.61
N ALA A 17 11.01 15.90 6.47
CA ALA A 17 12.43 15.95 6.16
C ALA A 17 13.03 14.54 5.98
N LYS A 18 12.57 13.54 6.76
CA LYS A 18 13.00 12.13 6.63
C LYS A 18 12.72 11.60 5.23
N LEU A 19 11.52 11.84 4.70
CA LEU A 19 11.13 11.42 3.35
C LEU A 19 11.95 12.17 2.28
N ALA A 20 12.15 13.48 2.45
CA ALA A 20 12.94 14.29 1.53
C ALA A 20 14.40 13.81 1.45
N TYR A 21 15.03 13.54 2.59
CA TYR A 21 16.39 12.99 2.64
C TYR A 21 16.48 11.59 2.05
N ALA A 22 15.44 10.77 2.20
CA ALA A 22 15.34 9.45 1.56
C ALA A 22 15.02 9.53 0.05
N ARG A 23 14.88 10.75 -0.52
CA ARG A 23 14.45 10.99 -1.90
C ARG A 23 13.10 10.37 -2.24
N HIS A 24 12.23 10.24 -1.24
CA HIS A 24 10.84 9.84 -1.45
C HIS A 24 10.06 11.05 -1.98
N PHE A 25 9.47 10.92 -3.15
CA PHE A 25 8.68 11.97 -3.78
C PHE A 25 7.23 11.49 -4.00
N PRO A 26 6.23 12.32 -3.61
CA PRO A 26 6.34 13.55 -2.84
C PRO A 26 6.72 13.28 -1.37
N ALA A 27 7.44 14.23 -0.75
CA ALA A 27 7.87 14.13 0.65
C ALA A 27 6.77 14.59 1.63
N ILE A 28 5.55 14.12 1.41
CA ILE A 28 4.36 14.44 2.21
C ILE A 28 4.16 13.33 3.24
N ASP A 29 4.09 13.73 4.51
CA ASP A 29 3.82 12.81 5.61
C ASP A 29 2.33 12.46 5.63
N TRP A 30 2.02 11.19 5.39
CA TRP A 30 0.64 10.68 5.28
C TRP A 30 -0.08 10.57 6.63
N LEU A 31 0.64 10.43 7.76
CA LEU A 31 0.04 10.33 9.10
C LEU A 31 -0.32 11.70 9.68
N THR A 32 0.42 12.75 9.33
CA THR A 32 0.16 14.11 9.81
C THR A 32 -0.66 14.96 8.84
N SER A 33 -0.80 14.52 7.58
CA SER A 33 -1.61 15.18 6.56
C SER A 33 -3.09 14.83 6.69
N TYR A 34 -3.97 15.77 6.34
CA TYR A 34 -5.41 15.51 6.35
C TYR A 34 -6.15 16.32 5.29
N SER A 35 -7.34 15.84 4.93
CA SER A 35 -8.32 16.55 4.12
C SER A 35 -9.71 16.40 4.76
N LEU A 36 -10.39 17.52 5.01
CA LEU A 36 -11.78 17.55 5.48
C LEU A 36 -12.80 17.44 4.33
N TYR A 37 -12.33 17.20 3.10
CA TYR A 37 -13.20 16.99 1.95
C TYR A 37 -13.48 15.51 1.67
N LEU A 38 -12.80 14.58 2.37
CA LEU A 38 -12.93 13.15 2.09
C LEU A 38 -14.39 12.69 2.14
N ASP A 39 -15.13 13.01 3.22
CA ASP A 39 -16.54 12.62 3.38
C ASP A 39 -17.44 13.14 2.26
N ARG A 40 -17.13 14.35 1.72
CA ARG A 40 -17.91 14.95 0.63
C ARG A 40 -17.56 14.33 -0.73
N LEU A 41 -16.36 13.89 -0.90
CA LEU A 41 -15.84 13.30 -2.14
C LEU A 41 -16.06 11.78 -2.21
N GLU A 42 -16.34 11.14 -1.08
CA GLU A 42 -16.58 9.70 -0.99
C GLU A 42 -17.59 9.19 -2.05
N PRO A 43 -18.80 9.76 -2.21
CA PRO A 43 -19.75 9.27 -3.21
C PRO A 43 -19.22 9.36 -4.64
N TRP A 44 -18.40 10.39 -4.92
CA TRP A 44 -17.78 10.57 -6.22
C TRP A 44 -16.68 9.53 -6.45
N PHE A 45 -15.76 9.35 -5.50
CA PHE A 45 -14.69 8.37 -5.62
C PHE A 45 -15.24 6.95 -5.75
N ASN A 46 -16.21 6.58 -4.91
CA ASN A 46 -16.80 5.25 -4.92
C ASN A 46 -17.63 4.97 -6.20
N LYS A 47 -18.12 6.01 -6.89
CA LYS A 47 -18.83 5.88 -8.15
C LYS A 47 -17.91 5.91 -9.38
N GLU A 48 -16.98 6.87 -9.43
CA GLU A 48 -16.22 7.18 -10.63
C GLU A 48 -14.83 6.51 -10.67
N VAL A 49 -14.28 6.08 -9.52
CA VAL A 49 -12.95 5.48 -9.43
C VAL A 49 -13.04 4.00 -9.11
N ASP A 50 -13.54 3.66 -7.94
CA ASP A 50 -13.66 2.28 -7.46
C ASP A 50 -14.72 2.19 -6.35
N PRO A 51 -15.67 1.23 -6.40
CA PRO A 51 -16.71 1.10 -5.37
C PRO A 51 -16.20 0.98 -3.94
N ASP A 52 -15.00 0.42 -3.75
CA ASP A 52 -14.38 0.22 -2.44
C ASP A 52 -13.28 1.25 -2.13
N TRP A 53 -13.15 2.33 -2.94
CA TRP A 53 -12.07 3.30 -2.80
C TRP A 53 -11.90 3.81 -1.37
N THR A 54 -12.98 4.30 -0.76
CA THR A 54 -12.93 4.86 0.60
C THR A 54 -12.53 3.81 1.64
N ALA A 55 -13.04 2.58 1.50
CA ALA A 55 -12.67 1.47 2.39
C ALA A 55 -11.19 1.07 2.23
N MET A 56 -10.67 1.05 0.99
CA MET A 56 -9.25 0.78 0.73
C MET A 56 -8.35 1.87 1.33
N VAL A 57 -8.69 3.14 1.14
CA VAL A 57 -7.93 4.26 1.72
C VAL A 57 -7.91 4.16 3.25
N GLN A 58 -9.05 3.92 3.89
CA GLN A 58 -9.12 3.77 5.35
C GLN A 58 -8.27 2.59 5.84
N LYS A 59 -8.34 1.46 5.14
CA LYS A 59 -7.53 0.28 5.47
C LYS A 59 -6.04 0.57 5.38
N VAL A 60 -5.59 1.21 4.31
CA VAL A 60 -4.20 1.60 4.11
C VAL A 60 -3.73 2.57 5.20
N MET A 61 -4.54 3.56 5.55
CA MET A 61 -4.20 4.49 6.63
C MET A 61 -4.04 3.80 7.98
N ASN A 62 -4.90 2.82 8.28
CA ASN A 62 -4.78 2.01 9.49
C ASN A 62 -3.50 1.16 9.48
N MET A 63 -3.17 0.54 8.33
CA MET A 63 -1.93 -0.23 8.18
C MET A 63 -0.68 0.64 8.36
N LEU A 64 -0.65 1.85 7.80
CA LEU A 64 0.47 2.79 7.95
C LEU A 64 0.60 3.31 9.39
N GLN A 65 -0.51 3.46 10.11
CA GLN A 65 -0.48 3.78 11.53
C GLN A 65 0.11 2.62 12.34
N GLU A 66 -0.36 1.38 12.09
CA GLU A 66 0.18 0.17 12.71
C GLU A 66 1.68 0.00 12.42
N GLU A 67 2.12 0.26 11.18
CA GLU A 67 3.54 0.26 10.81
C GLU A 67 4.36 1.19 11.70
N SER A 68 3.89 2.42 11.93
CA SER A 68 4.60 3.40 12.75
C SER A 68 4.83 2.89 14.18
N GLU A 69 3.85 2.18 14.74
CA GLU A 69 3.96 1.56 16.07
C GLU A 69 4.91 0.36 16.06
N LEU A 70 4.84 -0.49 15.05
CA LEU A 70 5.73 -1.64 14.87
C LEU A 70 7.19 -1.21 14.62
N GLU A 71 7.44 -0.13 13.83
CA GLU A 71 8.79 0.43 13.65
C GLU A 71 9.42 0.88 14.97
N GLU A 72 8.64 1.40 15.93
CA GLU A 72 9.16 1.74 17.25
C GLU A 72 9.58 0.49 18.04
N ILE A 73 8.78 -0.58 17.98
CA ILE A 73 9.12 -1.87 18.61
C ILE A 73 10.40 -2.44 17.97
N VAL A 74 10.47 -2.47 16.64
CA VAL A 74 11.66 -2.96 15.92
C VAL A 74 12.92 -2.20 16.31
N ARG A 75 12.83 -0.87 16.47
CA ARG A 75 13.95 -0.04 16.89
C ARG A 75 14.46 -0.35 18.30
N LEU A 76 13.56 -0.77 19.21
CA LEU A 76 13.89 -1.04 20.60
C LEU A 76 14.40 -2.47 20.84
N VAL A 77 13.76 -3.47 20.22
CA VAL A 77 13.98 -4.88 20.54
C VAL A 77 14.34 -5.75 19.32
N GLY A 78 14.34 -5.17 18.12
CA GLY A 78 14.66 -5.87 16.87
C GLY A 78 13.45 -6.52 16.21
N ILE A 79 13.59 -6.84 14.92
CA ILE A 79 12.51 -7.42 14.10
C ILE A 79 12.10 -8.83 14.55
N ASP A 80 13.01 -9.55 15.20
CA ASP A 80 12.76 -10.93 15.65
C ASP A 80 11.77 -11.02 16.81
N ALA A 81 11.50 -9.91 17.48
CA ALA A 81 10.47 -9.83 18.50
C ALA A 81 9.04 -9.77 17.92
N LEU A 82 8.89 -9.46 16.64
CA LEU A 82 7.59 -9.36 15.99
C LEU A 82 7.04 -10.72 15.57
N SER A 83 5.71 -10.85 15.67
CA SER A 83 4.99 -11.98 15.08
C SER A 83 5.12 -12.00 13.55
N TYR A 84 4.90 -13.15 12.92
CA TYR A 84 4.89 -13.24 11.46
C TYR A 84 3.79 -12.37 10.82
N LYS A 85 2.66 -12.19 11.50
CA LYS A 85 1.60 -11.28 11.08
C LYS A 85 2.12 -9.83 11.03
N ASP A 86 2.78 -9.37 12.09
CA ASP A 86 3.30 -8.01 12.18
C ASP A 86 4.40 -7.76 11.14
N ARG A 87 5.28 -8.76 10.93
CA ARG A 87 6.28 -8.70 9.86
C ARG A 87 5.63 -8.62 8.48
N LEU A 88 4.52 -9.32 8.24
CA LEU A 88 3.77 -9.26 6.98
C LEU A 88 3.12 -7.88 6.81
N THR A 89 2.62 -7.28 7.90
CA THR A 89 2.13 -5.88 7.87
C THR A 89 3.25 -4.93 7.45
N LEU A 90 4.46 -5.06 8.01
CA LEU A 90 5.62 -4.24 7.61
C LEU A 90 6.01 -4.43 6.13
N GLU A 91 5.93 -5.65 5.60
CA GLU A 91 6.22 -5.92 4.19
C GLU A 91 5.16 -5.31 3.26
N ALA A 92 3.88 -5.37 3.63
CA ALA A 92 2.81 -4.78 2.83
C ALA A 92 2.84 -3.24 2.88
N THR A 93 3.07 -2.65 4.05
CA THR A 93 3.19 -1.20 4.20
C THR A 93 4.42 -0.64 3.52
N ARG A 94 5.51 -1.40 3.47
CA ARG A 94 6.67 -1.04 2.65
C ARG A 94 6.28 -0.92 1.18
N SER A 95 5.50 -1.87 0.63
CA SER A 95 5.00 -1.78 -0.75
C SER A 95 4.07 -0.58 -0.93
N ILE A 96 3.20 -0.26 0.04
CA ILE A 96 2.39 0.96 0.00
C ILE A 96 3.29 2.21 -0.09
N ARG A 97 4.35 2.31 0.70
CA ARG A 97 5.24 3.48 0.69
C ARG A 97 6.08 3.57 -0.58
N GLU A 98 6.68 2.46 -1.02
CA GLU A 98 7.67 2.45 -2.09
C GLU A 98 7.04 2.32 -3.48
N ASP A 99 5.95 1.57 -3.61
CA ASP A 99 5.34 1.28 -4.90
C ASP A 99 4.12 2.16 -5.20
N TYR A 100 3.36 2.55 -4.16
CA TYR A 100 2.15 3.34 -4.32
C TYR A 100 2.35 4.83 -4.00
N LEU A 101 2.87 5.17 -2.82
CA LEU A 101 3.02 6.56 -2.38
C LEU A 101 4.26 7.24 -3.00
N HIS A 102 5.30 6.48 -3.32
CA HIS A 102 6.48 7.01 -3.99
C HIS A 102 6.26 7.07 -5.50
N GLN A 103 6.29 8.28 -6.03
CA GLN A 103 6.13 8.58 -7.47
C GLN A 103 7.46 9.02 -8.08
N ASN A 104 7.78 8.49 -9.26
CA ASN A 104 8.93 8.95 -10.05
C ASN A 104 8.49 10.07 -11.01
N ALA A 105 8.73 11.32 -10.61
CA ALA A 105 8.35 12.49 -11.38
C ALA A 105 9.09 12.65 -12.72
N PHE A 106 10.14 11.85 -12.97
CA PHE A 106 10.92 11.87 -14.22
C PHE A 106 10.62 10.67 -15.14
N HIS A 107 9.71 9.77 -14.72
CA HIS A 107 9.32 8.63 -15.54
C HIS A 107 8.07 8.99 -16.35
N GLU A 108 8.12 8.76 -17.67
CA GLU A 108 7.06 9.18 -18.61
C GLU A 108 5.66 8.68 -18.24
N VAL A 109 5.57 7.45 -17.70
CA VAL A 109 4.29 6.83 -17.31
C VAL A 109 3.91 7.18 -15.87
N ASP A 110 4.85 7.11 -14.91
CA ASP A 110 4.56 7.28 -13.49
C ASP A 110 4.27 8.74 -13.10
N THR A 111 4.72 9.71 -13.91
CA THR A 111 4.47 11.14 -13.71
C THR A 111 2.99 11.49 -13.69
N TYR A 112 2.18 10.80 -14.50
CA TYR A 112 0.73 11.00 -14.61
C TYR A 112 0.02 9.66 -14.47
N THR A 113 -0.58 9.41 -13.30
CA THR A 113 -1.29 8.17 -13.01
C THR A 113 -2.77 8.45 -12.82
N SER A 114 -3.64 7.77 -13.57
CA SER A 114 -5.08 7.91 -13.43
C SER A 114 -5.59 7.41 -12.07
N PRO A 115 -6.71 7.93 -11.54
CA PRO A 115 -7.34 7.39 -10.35
C PRO A 115 -7.69 5.90 -10.47
N ALA A 116 -8.12 5.45 -11.64
CA ALA A 116 -8.42 4.04 -11.89
C ALA A 116 -7.18 3.14 -11.75
N LYS A 117 -6.05 3.55 -12.32
CA LYS A 117 -4.77 2.84 -12.15
C LYS A 117 -4.30 2.83 -10.70
N GLN A 118 -4.47 3.94 -9.99
CA GLN A 118 -4.17 4.00 -8.54
C GLN A 118 -5.02 3.00 -7.76
N ALA A 119 -6.31 2.89 -8.06
CA ALA A 119 -7.21 1.92 -7.42
C ALA A 119 -6.76 0.48 -7.68
N MET A 120 -6.39 0.15 -8.93
CA MET A 120 -5.88 -1.18 -9.30
C MET A 120 -4.61 -1.54 -8.53
N LEU A 121 -3.62 -0.65 -8.48
CA LEU A 121 -2.38 -0.90 -7.74
C LEU A 121 -2.65 -1.09 -6.24
N LEU A 122 -3.52 -0.26 -5.66
CA LEU A 122 -3.88 -0.38 -4.26
C LEU A 122 -4.59 -1.71 -3.95
N ARG A 123 -5.50 -2.15 -4.84
CA ARG A 123 -6.13 -3.47 -4.75
C ARG A 123 -5.14 -4.63 -4.82
N LEU A 124 -4.12 -4.53 -5.67
CA LEU A 124 -3.08 -5.56 -5.76
C LEU A 124 -2.29 -5.67 -4.46
N ILE A 125 -1.89 -4.55 -3.87
CA ILE A 125 -1.13 -4.53 -2.59
C ILE A 125 -2.00 -5.06 -1.44
N ILE A 126 -3.25 -4.59 -1.32
CA ILE A 126 -4.19 -5.07 -0.31
C ILE A 126 -4.49 -6.56 -0.52
N GLY A 127 -4.71 -6.96 -1.76
CA GLY A 127 -4.98 -8.36 -2.11
C GLY A 127 -3.82 -9.29 -1.75
N TYR A 128 -2.57 -8.87 -2.00
CA TYR A 128 -1.39 -9.59 -1.53
C TYR A 128 -1.40 -9.73 0.00
N TYR A 129 -1.62 -8.64 0.73
CA TYR A 129 -1.64 -8.65 2.18
C TYR A 129 -2.72 -9.59 2.75
N GLU A 130 -3.96 -9.46 2.30
CA GLU A 130 -5.09 -10.28 2.78
C GLU A 130 -4.91 -11.77 2.51
N LYS A 131 -4.51 -12.11 1.28
CA LYS A 131 -4.27 -13.50 0.89
C LYS A 131 -3.07 -14.11 1.62
N SER A 132 -2.04 -13.31 1.85
CA SER A 132 -0.89 -13.75 2.63
C SER A 132 -1.22 -13.95 4.11
N LEU A 133 -2.11 -13.12 4.69
CA LEU A 133 -2.63 -13.33 6.05
C LEU A 133 -3.46 -14.62 6.14
N ASP A 134 -4.32 -14.88 5.16
CA ASP A 134 -5.11 -16.12 5.10
C ASP A 134 -4.20 -17.34 4.98
N ALA A 135 -3.21 -17.28 4.08
CA ALA A 135 -2.22 -18.34 3.93
C ALA A 135 -1.39 -18.58 5.21
N LEU A 136 -0.98 -17.49 5.88
CA LEU A 136 -0.25 -17.57 7.15
C LEU A 136 -1.10 -18.22 8.25
N SER A 137 -2.41 -17.98 8.27
CA SER A 137 -3.34 -18.65 9.20
C SER A 137 -3.50 -20.17 8.93
N LYS A 138 -3.09 -20.61 7.75
CA LYS A 138 -3.04 -22.01 7.29
C LYS A 138 -1.62 -22.60 7.33
N ASP A 139 -0.77 -22.06 8.18
CA ASP A 139 0.61 -22.48 8.42
C ASP A 139 1.58 -22.30 7.23
N ALA A 140 1.25 -21.46 6.24
CA ALA A 140 2.17 -21.13 5.18
C ALA A 140 3.41 -20.37 5.73
N SER A 141 4.58 -20.64 5.17
CA SER A 141 5.84 -20.02 5.62
C SER A 141 5.88 -18.53 5.31
N PHE A 142 6.07 -17.67 6.33
CA PHE A 142 6.27 -16.24 6.17
C PHE A 142 7.38 -15.90 5.16
N ASN A 143 8.53 -16.60 5.23
CA ASN A 143 9.66 -16.33 4.33
C ASN A 143 9.29 -16.58 2.85
N LYS A 144 8.49 -17.61 2.58
CA LYS A 144 8.00 -17.89 1.23
C LYS A 144 7.00 -16.81 0.77
N LEU A 145 6.07 -16.38 1.64
CA LEU A 145 5.12 -15.32 1.36
C LEU A 145 5.81 -13.97 1.10
N ALA A 146 6.82 -13.62 1.89
CA ALA A 146 7.61 -12.42 1.71
C ALA A 146 8.47 -12.42 0.43
N ALA A 147 8.81 -13.61 -0.09
CA ALA A 147 9.64 -13.80 -1.28
C ALA A 147 8.84 -14.13 -2.55
N LEU A 148 7.50 -14.00 -2.54
CA LEU A 148 6.67 -14.30 -3.71
C LEU A 148 7.08 -13.45 -4.92
N PRO A 149 7.35 -14.07 -6.09
CA PRO A 149 7.75 -13.33 -7.30
C PRO A 149 6.73 -12.29 -7.76
N VAL A 150 5.44 -12.52 -7.53
CA VAL A 150 4.37 -11.58 -7.89
C VAL A 150 4.52 -10.20 -7.24
N ARG A 151 5.25 -10.08 -6.12
CA ARG A 151 5.50 -8.79 -5.47
C ARG A 151 6.30 -7.84 -6.36
N GLU A 152 7.23 -8.35 -7.15
CA GLU A 152 7.96 -7.54 -8.12
C GLU A 152 7.03 -7.03 -9.23
N ASP A 153 6.10 -7.86 -9.70
CA ASP A 153 5.11 -7.46 -10.68
C ASP A 153 4.16 -6.38 -10.14
N ILE A 154 3.74 -6.51 -8.88
CA ILE A 154 2.93 -5.49 -8.19
C ILE A 154 3.69 -4.16 -8.14
N GLY A 155 4.95 -4.15 -7.68
CA GLY A 155 5.76 -2.94 -7.60
C GLY A 155 6.03 -2.28 -8.97
N ARG A 156 6.10 -3.08 -10.04
CA ARG A 156 6.28 -2.59 -11.41
C ARG A 156 4.99 -2.15 -12.08
N PHE A 157 3.82 -2.43 -11.52
CA PHE A 157 2.53 -2.08 -12.11
C PHE A 157 2.41 -0.58 -12.38
N LYS A 158 2.98 0.28 -11.53
CA LYS A 158 2.97 1.74 -11.70
C LYS A 158 3.59 2.21 -13.04
N TYR A 159 4.46 1.41 -13.66
CA TYR A 159 5.09 1.71 -14.95
C TYR A 159 4.32 1.16 -16.14
N THR A 160 3.17 0.52 -15.94
CA THR A 160 2.31 0.04 -17.03
C THR A 160 1.59 1.20 -17.69
N GLU A 161 1.52 1.21 -19.02
CA GLU A 161 0.74 2.19 -19.79
C GLU A 161 -0.76 2.07 -19.50
N GLU A 162 -1.49 3.18 -19.53
CA GLU A 162 -2.90 3.24 -19.11
C GLU A 162 -3.81 2.27 -19.89
N ASP A 163 -3.58 2.11 -21.19
CA ASP A 163 -4.35 1.21 -22.07
C ASP A 163 -4.13 -0.28 -21.77
N LYS A 164 -3.02 -0.62 -21.10
CA LYS A 164 -2.65 -1.99 -20.73
C LYS A 164 -2.93 -2.31 -19.26
N CYS A 165 -3.36 -1.33 -18.46
CA CYS A 165 -3.50 -1.51 -17.02
C CYS A 165 -4.52 -2.58 -16.65
N ALA A 166 -5.65 -2.66 -17.35
CA ALA A 166 -6.69 -3.65 -17.06
C ALA A 166 -6.20 -5.09 -17.29
N GLU A 167 -5.56 -5.34 -18.44
CA GLU A 167 -5.00 -6.65 -18.78
C GLU A 167 -3.90 -7.04 -17.77
N ARG A 168 -2.98 -6.11 -17.48
CA ARG A 168 -1.88 -6.37 -16.54
C ARG A 168 -2.37 -6.60 -15.11
N TYR A 169 -3.42 -5.93 -14.69
CA TYR A 169 -4.06 -6.14 -13.40
C TYR A 169 -4.60 -7.57 -13.27
N GLU A 170 -5.32 -8.07 -14.28
CA GLU A 170 -5.85 -9.43 -14.30
C GLU A 170 -4.73 -10.49 -14.30
N GLU A 171 -3.65 -10.28 -15.07
CA GLU A 171 -2.49 -11.16 -15.08
C GLU A 171 -1.85 -11.28 -13.69
N ILE A 172 -1.58 -10.13 -13.04
CA ILE A 172 -0.95 -10.10 -11.70
C ILE A 172 -1.88 -10.71 -10.67
N THR A 173 -3.19 -10.45 -10.76
CA THR A 173 -4.19 -11.05 -9.86
C THR A 173 -4.25 -12.57 -10.01
N ALA A 174 -4.22 -13.08 -11.23
CA ALA A 174 -4.18 -14.51 -11.50
C ALA A 174 -2.90 -15.16 -10.96
N LYS A 175 -1.75 -14.52 -11.20
CA LYS A 175 -0.43 -14.95 -10.70
C LYS A 175 -0.40 -14.97 -9.18
N LEU A 176 -0.88 -13.92 -8.51
CA LEU A 176 -0.97 -13.86 -7.05
C LEU A 176 -1.80 -15.03 -6.49
N ASN A 177 -2.96 -15.30 -7.10
CA ASN A 177 -3.82 -16.40 -6.68
C ASN A 177 -3.14 -17.76 -6.86
N ALA A 178 -2.42 -17.96 -7.96
CA ALA A 178 -1.71 -19.21 -8.25
C ALA A 178 -0.56 -19.44 -7.25
N GLU A 179 0.30 -18.43 -7.04
CA GLU A 179 1.44 -18.51 -6.14
C GLU A 179 1.02 -18.74 -4.68
N ILE A 180 -0.03 -18.06 -4.21
CA ILE A 180 -0.57 -18.29 -2.85
C ILE A 180 -1.16 -19.68 -2.71
N ARG A 181 -1.92 -20.16 -3.71
CA ARG A 181 -2.50 -21.51 -3.68
C ARG A 181 -1.43 -22.58 -3.64
N GLU A 182 -0.37 -22.45 -4.43
CA GLU A 182 0.75 -23.39 -4.42
C GLU A 182 1.40 -23.51 -3.03
N LEU A 183 1.52 -22.37 -2.29
CA LEU A 183 2.06 -22.37 -0.94
C LEU A 183 1.13 -22.99 0.10
N THR A 184 -0.19 -22.90 -0.10
CA THR A 184 -1.18 -23.47 0.84
C THR A 184 -1.49 -24.94 0.57
N GLU A 185 -1.50 -25.37 -0.70
CA GLU A 185 -1.78 -26.77 -1.09
C GLU A 185 -0.50 -27.63 -1.09
N GLY A 186 0.67 -27.04 -1.37
CA GLY A 186 1.97 -27.73 -1.38
C GLY A 186 2.59 -27.98 0.00
N GLY A 187 1.96 -27.56 1.08
CA GLY A 187 2.42 -27.78 2.46
C GLY A 187 2.05 -29.15 3.05
N GLU A 188 1.33 -30.00 2.31
CA GLU A 188 0.91 -31.35 2.74
C GLU A 188 1.86 -32.47 2.27
N ALA A 189 3.14 -32.16 1.92
CA ALA A 189 4.13 -33.15 1.51
C ALA A 189 5.36 -33.17 2.43
#